data_d3bf0af2b51bb7420f3c2515ff5852c5
#
_entry.id   d3bf0af2b51bb7420f3c2515ff5852c5
#
_cell.length_a   1.000
_cell.length_b   1.000
_cell.length_c   1.000
_cell.angle_alpha   90.00
_cell.angle_beta   90.00
_cell.angle_gamma   90.00
#
_symmetry.space_group_name_H-M   'P 1'
#
loop_
_entity.id
_entity.type
_entity.pdbx_description
1 polymer ?
#
loop_
_entity_poly.entity_id
_entity_poly.type
_entity_poly.pdbx_seq_one_letter_code
_entity_poly.pdbx_strand_id
1 'polypeptide(L)'
;MVRLIVLLALWQTANALVKLPPNVTVPAVIGFGDSIIDPGNNNGIKTLVKCNFPPYGKDFQGGPTGRFCDGKIPTDLLVEELGIKELLPAYLDPNLKPSDLVTGVCFASGATGYDPLTPKITSVIPMSEQIEMFKEYIGKLKQIVGEERTNFILGNSLFLVVAGSDDIANTYFVARVRQLQYDIPAYTDLMINSASNFIKELYGLGARRIGVLSAPPIGCVPSQRTLGGGLERECAEDYNYAAKLFNSKLSKELDSLQSKSPNSRIVYIDVYNPLLDIILNYQKYGYKVVDLGCCGTGKLEVAVLCNPLDATCPDASQYVFWDSYHPTESVAEGIIKLPRNETVTGMIFFGDSIVDTGSNNELPTLAKCNFPPYGRDFFGGKPTGRFSNGKVPTDFIAEEFGMKKLIPSYMSPRLQPADLLTGVSFASGGSGYDPLTAKLLLVIPLSEQLQQFKEYIGKLKANFGEEKTNFFLSKSMVFLVASSNDIANSYFATGIRKAQYDVNSYTNMLVQIASSFIMGLKLWIGDAVALGL
;
A
#
# COMPACT_ATOMS: atom_id res chain seq x y z
N MET A 1 31.98 10.97 42.34
CA MET A 1 32.03 9.98 41.24
C MET A 1 30.72 9.15 41.12
N VAL A 2 29.54 9.72 41.44
CA VAL A 2 28.23 9.03 41.44
C VAL A 2 27.16 9.80 40.65
N ARG A 3 27.51 10.92 40.00
CA ARG A 3 26.54 11.73 39.21
C ARG A 3 26.66 11.61 37.69
N LEU A 4 27.52 10.71 37.17
CA LEU A 4 27.73 10.53 35.73
C LEU A 4 27.15 9.23 35.18
N ILE A 5 26.52 8.38 36.00
CA ILE A 5 25.97 7.07 35.58
C ILE A 5 24.46 7.12 35.33
N VAL A 6 23.76 8.19 35.75
CA VAL A 6 22.30 8.31 35.58
C VAL A 6 21.91 8.98 34.27
N LEU A 7 22.85 9.58 33.53
CA LEU A 7 22.56 10.23 32.22
C LEU A 7 22.80 9.35 30.99
N LEU A 8 23.32 8.14 31.15
CA LEU A 8 23.52 7.16 30.05
C LEU A 8 22.43 6.10 29.96
N ALA A 9 21.47 6.08 30.89
CA ALA A 9 20.35 5.13 30.89
C ALA A 9 19.04 5.69 30.32
N LEU A 10 19.05 6.92 29.80
CA LEU A 10 17.87 7.55 29.18
C LEU A 10 17.99 7.69 27.64
N TRP A 11 18.95 7.00 27.03
CA TRP A 11 19.08 6.91 25.57
C TRP A 11 18.67 5.53 25.05
N GLN A 12 17.61 4.95 25.65
CA GLN A 12 16.95 3.79 25.08
C GLN A 12 15.60 4.23 24.52
N THR A 13 15.51 4.14 23.20
CA THR A 13 14.29 3.95 22.41
C THR A 13 13.19 5.00 22.59
N ALA A 14 13.37 6.19 22.03
CA ALA A 14 12.23 6.86 21.42
C ALA A 14 11.90 6.10 20.13
N ASN A 15 11.28 4.93 20.23
CA ASN A 15 10.58 4.33 19.11
C ASN A 15 9.53 5.35 18.69
N ALA A 16 9.67 5.90 17.49
CA ALA A 16 8.69 6.80 16.93
C ALA A 16 7.46 5.96 16.57
N LEU A 17 6.54 5.82 17.54
CA LEU A 17 5.22 5.25 17.32
C LEU A 17 4.50 6.10 16.26
N VAL A 18 3.82 5.45 15.34
CA VAL A 18 2.94 6.12 14.38
C VAL A 18 1.93 6.96 15.15
N LYS A 19 1.90 8.27 14.93
CA LYS A 19 0.89 9.15 15.52
C LYS A 19 -0.42 8.93 14.78
N LEU A 20 -1.32 8.20 15.41
CA LEU A 20 -2.69 8.07 14.92
C LEU A 20 -3.39 9.44 14.97
N PRO A 21 -4.34 9.71 14.04
CA PRO A 21 -5.16 10.92 14.10
C PRO A 21 -5.84 11.09 15.47
N PRO A 22 -6.09 12.34 15.94
CA PRO A 22 -6.83 12.57 17.16
C PRO A 22 -8.17 11.82 17.13
N ASN A 23 -8.51 11.09 18.19
CA ASN A 23 -9.71 10.27 18.33
C ASN A 23 -9.73 8.94 17.55
N VAL A 24 -8.62 8.52 16.92
CA VAL A 24 -8.49 7.18 16.37
C VAL A 24 -7.73 6.30 17.35
N THR A 25 -8.36 5.19 17.74
CA THR A 25 -7.71 4.15 18.55
C THR A 25 -7.72 2.84 17.77
N VAL A 26 -6.62 2.08 17.85
CA VAL A 26 -6.53 0.71 17.33
C VAL A 26 -6.22 -0.20 18.52
N PRO A 27 -7.24 -0.81 19.13
CA PRO A 27 -7.06 -1.60 20.35
C PRO A 27 -6.37 -2.94 20.09
N ALA A 28 -6.52 -3.50 18.88
CA ALA A 28 -5.95 -4.79 18.52
C ALA A 28 -5.66 -4.89 17.03
N VAL A 29 -4.78 -5.81 16.65
CA VAL A 29 -4.58 -6.29 15.28
C VAL A 29 -4.99 -7.74 15.20
N ILE A 30 -5.76 -8.12 14.17
CA ILE A 30 -6.28 -9.46 13.97
C ILE A 30 -5.91 -9.90 12.56
N GLY A 31 -5.10 -10.97 12.44
CA GLY A 31 -4.55 -11.46 11.18
C GLY A 31 -5.21 -12.73 10.68
N PHE A 32 -5.41 -12.86 9.36
CA PHE A 32 -5.90 -14.05 8.66
C PHE A 32 -5.11 -14.27 7.38
N GLY A 33 -4.87 -15.51 7.03
CA GLY A 33 -4.27 -15.81 5.72
C GLY A 33 -3.18 -16.86 5.77
N ASP A 34 -2.12 -16.63 5.03
CA ASP A 34 -1.05 -17.59 4.72
C ASP A 34 0.26 -17.37 5.51
N SER A 35 1.35 -17.91 4.99
CA SER A 35 2.68 -17.89 5.63
C SER A 35 3.29 -16.52 5.82
N ILE A 36 2.89 -15.53 5.02
CA ILE A 36 3.43 -14.15 5.12
C ILE A 36 3.17 -13.55 6.51
N ILE A 37 2.07 -13.95 7.14
CA ILE A 37 1.69 -13.44 8.46
C ILE A 37 1.41 -14.54 9.51
N ASP A 38 1.74 -15.81 9.23
CA ASP A 38 1.61 -16.90 10.22
C ASP A 38 2.68 -16.80 11.31
N PRO A 39 2.33 -16.51 12.57
CA PRO A 39 3.29 -16.43 13.67
C PRO A 39 3.58 -17.79 14.33
N GLY A 40 3.04 -18.91 13.81
CA GLY A 40 3.29 -20.26 14.31
C GLY A 40 2.05 -21.12 14.53
N ASN A 41 0.90 -20.82 13.92
CA ASN A 41 -0.28 -21.70 14.02
C ASN A 41 -0.01 -23.10 13.46
N ASN A 42 0.87 -23.23 12.48
CA ASN A 42 1.25 -24.54 11.92
C ASN A 42 2.08 -25.40 12.87
N ASN A 43 2.61 -24.87 13.97
CA ASN A 43 3.47 -25.63 14.89
C ASN A 43 2.76 -26.85 15.50
N GLY A 44 1.48 -26.70 15.87
CA GLY A 44 0.69 -27.71 16.58
C GLY A 44 -0.11 -28.65 15.68
N ILE A 45 -0.19 -28.43 14.37
CA ILE A 45 -0.97 -29.26 13.43
C ILE A 45 -0.11 -30.28 12.68
N LYS A 46 -0.76 -31.30 12.10
CA LYS A 46 -0.10 -32.34 11.29
C LYS A 46 0.12 -31.82 9.86
N THR A 47 1.20 -31.14 9.63
CA THR A 47 1.63 -30.67 8.30
C THR A 47 3.15 -30.73 8.19
N LEU A 48 3.65 -30.78 6.96
CA LEU A 48 5.07 -30.60 6.66
C LEU A 48 5.46 -29.10 6.54
N VAL A 49 4.48 -28.22 6.40
CA VAL A 49 4.68 -26.79 6.26
C VAL A 49 4.91 -26.17 7.65
N LYS A 50 6.15 -26.22 8.11
CA LYS A 50 6.59 -25.71 9.42
C LYS A 50 7.90 -24.97 9.30
N CYS A 51 8.10 -24.01 10.19
CA CYS A 51 9.33 -23.25 10.35
C CYS A 51 9.65 -22.99 11.84
N ASN A 52 9.31 -23.95 12.70
CA ASN A 52 9.63 -23.93 14.13
C ASN A 52 10.97 -24.64 14.47
N PHE A 53 11.93 -24.53 13.57
CA PHE A 53 13.27 -25.11 13.70
C PHE A 53 14.33 -24.15 13.13
N PRO A 54 15.59 -24.21 13.61
CA PRO A 54 16.66 -23.42 13.03
C PRO A 54 16.88 -23.80 11.54
N PRO A 55 17.25 -22.80 10.68
CA PRO A 55 17.68 -21.46 11.02
C PRO A 55 16.56 -20.40 10.97
N TYR A 56 15.29 -20.76 10.85
CA TYR A 56 14.20 -19.81 11.00
C TYR A 56 14.30 -19.09 12.34
N GLY A 57 13.88 -17.83 12.39
CA GLY A 57 13.88 -17.03 13.60
C GLY A 57 15.26 -16.77 14.20
N LYS A 58 16.32 -16.78 13.36
CA LYS A 58 17.70 -16.58 13.83
C LYS A 58 17.92 -15.23 14.52
N ASP A 59 17.11 -14.23 14.21
CA ASP A 59 17.20 -12.89 14.76
C ASP A 59 16.40 -12.76 16.08
N PHE A 60 15.64 -13.79 16.47
CA PHE A 60 15.02 -13.87 17.78
C PHE A 60 15.96 -14.49 18.84
N GLN A 61 16.07 -13.85 19.99
CA GLN A 61 16.87 -14.39 21.11
C GLN A 61 16.39 -15.77 21.59
N GLY A 62 15.09 -16.08 21.43
CA GLY A 62 14.46 -17.34 21.81
C GLY A 62 14.49 -18.42 20.73
N GLY A 63 15.05 -18.15 19.56
CA GLY A 63 15.07 -19.05 18.42
C GLY A 63 13.74 -19.11 17.65
N PRO A 64 13.51 -20.16 16.84
CA PRO A 64 12.41 -20.25 15.89
C PRO A 64 11.05 -20.28 16.59
N THR A 65 10.13 -19.50 16.07
CA THR A 65 8.76 -19.33 16.61
C THR A 65 7.68 -20.00 15.76
N GLY A 66 8.01 -20.33 14.52
CA GLY A 66 7.06 -20.76 13.48
C GLY A 66 6.73 -19.68 12.46
N ARG A 67 7.40 -18.52 12.54
CA ARG A 67 7.38 -17.48 11.51
C ARG A 67 8.24 -17.88 10.33
N PHE A 68 7.72 -17.75 9.11
CA PHE A 68 8.43 -18.09 7.87
C PHE A 68 9.43 -16.99 7.49
N CYS A 69 10.33 -16.64 8.43
CA CYS A 69 11.25 -15.53 8.30
C CYS A 69 12.50 -15.74 9.20
N ASP A 70 13.54 -14.95 9.00
CA ASP A 70 14.70 -14.83 9.91
C ASP A 70 14.32 -14.15 11.22
N GLY A 71 13.30 -13.26 11.23
CA GLY A 71 12.86 -12.52 12.40
C GLY A 71 11.38 -12.15 12.32
N LYS A 72 11.07 -10.85 12.54
CA LYS A 72 9.70 -10.32 12.56
C LYS A 72 9.05 -10.41 11.18
N ILE A 73 7.77 -10.73 11.18
CA ILE A 73 6.90 -10.74 10.00
C ILE A 73 6.04 -9.45 9.96
N PRO A 74 5.36 -9.14 8.84
CA PRO A 74 4.61 -7.90 8.66
C PRO A 74 3.66 -7.54 9.80
N THR A 75 2.99 -8.50 10.40
CA THR A 75 2.07 -8.26 11.52
C THR A 75 2.77 -7.87 12.81
N ASP A 76 3.99 -8.37 13.07
CA ASP A 76 4.78 -7.98 14.23
C ASP A 76 5.23 -6.52 14.12
N LEU A 77 5.76 -6.16 12.95
CA LEU A 77 6.18 -4.79 12.66
C LEU A 77 5.02 -3.81 12.79
N LEU A 78 3.82 -4.22 12.34
CA LEU A 78 2.62 -3.38 12.45
C LEU A 78 2.18 -3.18 13.89
N VAL A 79 2.13 -4.24 14.73
CA VAL A 79 1.71 -4.09 16.14
C VAL A 79 2.75 -3.32 16.97
N GLU A 80 4.03 -3.42 16.61
CA GLU A 80 5.11 -2.63 17.20
C GLU A 80 4.98 -1.14 16.83
N GLU A 81 4.78 -0.80 15.55
CA GLU A 81 4.58 0.58 15.08
C GLU A 81 3.32 1.23 15.68
N LEU A 82 2.27 0.45 15.93
CA LEU A 82 1.05 0.90 16.61
C LEU A 82 1.21 0.99 18.14
N GLY A 83 2.33 0.55 18.69
CA GLY A 83 2.59 0.55 20.14
C GLY A 83 1.69 -0.39 20.93
N ILE A 84 1.16 -1.44 20.29
CA ILE A 84 0.24 -2.40 20.92
C ILE A 84 1.02 -3.49 21.65
N LYS A 85 1.97 -4.13 20.96
CA LYS A 85 2.85 -5.18 21.49
C LYS A 85 4.07 -5.39 20.57
N GLU A 86 5.06 -6.12 21.05
CA GLU A 86 6.27 -6.41 20.25
C GLU A 86 6.03 -7.45 19.16
N LEU A 87 5.27 -8.50 19.44
CA LEU A 87 4.97 -9.61 18.53
C LEU A 87 3.49 -9.96 18.58
N LEU A 88 2.89 -10.22 17.42
CA LEU A 88 1.52 -10.71 17.34
C LEU A 88 1.50 -12.23 17.55
N PRO A 89 0.82 -12.78 18.59
CA PRO A 89 0.84 -14.21 18.86
C PRO A 89 -0.06 -15.00 17.90
N ALA A 90 0.30 -16.27 17.69
CA ALA A 90 -0.57 -17.25 17.07
C ALA A 90 -1.78 -17.56 17.95
N TYR A 91 -2.96 -17.71 17.36
CA TYR A 91 -4.16 -18.08 18.12
C TYR A 91 -4.06 -19.49 18.75
N LEU A 92 -3.32 -20.39 18.10
CA LEU A 92 -3.08 -21.75 18.59
C LEU A 92 -1.84 -21.89 19.49
N ASP A 93 -1.21 -20.77 19.92
CA ASP A 93 -0.12 -20.83 20.88
C ASP A 93 -0.63 -21.38 22.23
N PRO A 94 -0.09 -22.50 22.74
CA PRO A 94 -0.52 -23.08 24.01
C PRO A 94 -0.27 -22.17 25.22
N ASN A 95 0.58 -21.16 25.07
CA ASN A 95 0.92 -20.18 26.12
C ASN A 95 0.11 -18.88 26.00
N LEU A 96 -0.89 -18.83 25.11
CA LEU A 96 -1.70 -17.63 24.85
C LEU A 96 -2.45 -17.20 26.12
N LYS A 97 -2.27 -15.94 26.53
CA LYS A 97 -2.87 -15.37 27.75
C LYS A 97 -4.16 -14.63 27.42
N PRO A 98 -5.09 -14.49 28.37
CA PRO A 98 -6.29 -13.66 28.17
C PRO A 98 -5.98 -12.21 27.76
N SER A 99 -4.89 -11.63 28.25
CA SER A 99 -4.41 -10.30 27.84
C SER A 99 -4.03 -10.21 26.36
N ASP A 100 -3.56 -11.31 25.78
CA ASP A 100 -3.19 -11.34 24.36
C ASP A 100 -4.41 -11.26 23.46
N LEU A 101 -5.51 -11.90 23.88
CA LEU A 101 -6.78 -11.84 23.14
C LEU A 101 -7.31 -10.40 23.05
N VAL A 102 -7.14 -9.59 24.08
CA VAL A 102 -7.64 -8.19 24.11
C VAL A 102 -6.88 -7.29 23.14
N THR A 103 -5.62 -7.61 22.86
CA THR A 103 -4.74 -6.81 21.98
C THR A 103 -4.53 -7.43 20.60
N GLY A 104 -5.16 -8.58 20.35
CA GLY A 104 -5.22 -9.25 19.05
C GLY A 104 -4.30 -10.44 18.90
N VAL A 105 -4.65 -11.28 17.93
CA VAL A 105 -3.99 -12.55 17.58
C VAL A 105 -4.03 -12.75 16.08
N CYS A 106 -3.22 -13.69 15.59
CA CYS A 106 -3.23 -14.10 14.19
C CYS A 106 -3.76 -15.52 14.02
N PHE A 107 -4.67 -15.72 13.08
CA PHE A 107 -5.27 -17.01 12.70
C PHE A 107 -4.62 -17.62 11.45
N ALA A 108 -3.72 -16.90 10.81
CA ALA A 108 -3.08 -17.30 9.56
C ALA A 108 -2.38 -18.66 9.68
N SER A 109 -2.33 -19.39 8.58
CA SER A 109 -1.70 -20.71 8.49
C SER A 109 -0.91 -20.82 7.19
N GLY A 110 0.38 -21.06 7.29
CA GLY A 110 1.28 -21.14 6.14
C GLY A 110 0.79 -22.14 5.10
N ALA A 111 0.90 -21.78 3.82
CA ALA A 111 0.46 -22.52 2.63
C ALA A 111 -1.08 -22.65 2.47
N THR A 112 -1.87 -21.82 3.14
CA THR A 112 -3.31 -21.72 2.85
C THR A 112 -3.58 -20.72 1.70
N GLY A 113 -4.82 -20.68 1.23
CA GLY A 113 -5.26 -19.78 0.18
C GLY A 113 -6.78 -19.59 0.16
N TYR A 114 -7.24 -18.77 -0.78
CA TYR A 114 -8.67 -18.57 -1.02
C TYR A 114 -9.36 -19.77 -1.65
N ASP A 115 -8.65 -20.55 -2.48
CA ASP A 115 -9.18 -21.81 -3.02
C ASP A 115 -9.20 -22.87 -1.91
N PRO A 116 -10.37 -23.48 -1.60
CA PRO A 116 -10.45 -24.54 -0.60
C PRO A 116 -9.60 -25.79 -0.88
N LEU A 117 -9.06 -25.92 -2.10
CA LEU A 117 -8.16 -27.01 -2.45
C LEU A 117 -6.73 -26.75 -1.95
N THR A 118 -6.28 -25.50 -1.95
CA THR A 118 -4.91 -25.11 -1.57
C THR A 118 -4.51 -25.67 -0.18
N PRO A 119 -5.25 -25.38 0.90
CA PRO A 119 -4.92 -25.91 2.22
C PRO A 119 -5.07 -27.44 2.33
N LYS A 120 -5.89 -28.07 1.50
CA LYS A 120 -6.03 -29.55 1.49
C LYS A 120 -4.78 -30.24 0.95
N ILE A 121 -4.12 -29.67 -0.06
CA ILE A 121 -2.88 -30.22 -0.65
C ILE A 121 -1.78 -30.29 0.41
N THR A 122 -1.69 -29.28 1.27
CA THR A 122 -0.63 -29.11 2.26
C THR A 122 -1.03 -29.51 3.68
N SER A 123 -2.30 -29.87 3.89
CA SER A 123 -2.87 -30.25 5.20
C SER A 123 -2.69 -29.15 6.25
N VAL A 124 -3.04 -27.90 5.89
CA VAL A 124 -2.99 -26.72 6.75
C VAL A 124 -4.39 -26.17 7.02
N ILE A 125 -4.50 -25.14 7.86
CA ILE A 125 -5.78 -24.57 8.30
C ILE A 125 -6.38 -23.74 7.15
N PRO A 126 -7.56 -24.13 6.61
CA PRO A 126 -8.21 -23.35 5.55
C PRO A 126 -8.78 -22.04 6.06
N MET A 127 -8.98 -21.06 5.17
CA MET A 127 -9.58 -19.77 5.49
C MET A 127 -10.96 -19.92 6.20
N SER A 128 -11.75 -20.90 5.84
CA SER A 128 -13.03 -21.19 6.50
C SER A 128 -12.87 -21.60 7.97
N GLU A 129 -11.84 -22.38 8.31
CA GLU A 129 -11.57 -22.77 9.69
C GLU A 129 -10.97 -21.59 10.49
N GLN A 130 -10.19 -20.71 9.85
CA GLN A 130 -9.73 -19.47 10.48
C GLN A 130 -10.93 -18.61 10.92
N ILE A 131 -12.01 -18.55 10.16
CA ILE A 131 -13.27 -17.90 10.55
C ILE A 131 -13.92 -18.59 11.76
N GLU A 132 -13.95 -19.92 11.80
CA GLU A 132 -14.52 -20.64 12.96
C GLU A 132 -13.70 -20.38 14.24
N MET A 133 -12.37 -20.41 14.13
CA MET A 133 -11.49 -20.02 15.24
C MET A 133 -11.72 -18.55 15.67
N PHE A 134 -12.01 -17.67 14.73
CA PHE A 134 -12.35 -16.28 15.04
C PHE A 134 -13.70 -16.16 15.77
N LYS A 135 -14.71 -16.95 15.43
CA LYS A 135 -15.97 -17.02 16.17
C LYS A 135 -15.74 -17.49 17.61
N GLU A 136 -14.88 -18.51 17.79
CA GLU A 136 -14.46 -18.96 19.12
C GLU A 136 -13.74 -17.84 19.92
N TYR A 137 -12.81 -17.14 19.27
CA TYR A 137 -12.11 -15.98 19.85
C TYR A 137 -13.08 -14.91 20.32
N ILE A 138 -14.10 -14.56 19.54
CA ILE A 138 -15.14 -13.62 19.93
C ILE A 138 -15.87 -14.09 21.20
N GLY A 139 -16.18 -15.40 21.29
CA GLY A 139 -16.78 -16.00 22.48
C GLY A 139 -15.89 -15.86 23.72
N LYS A 140 -14.60 -16.18 23.59
CA LYS A 140 -13.61 -16.01 24.66
C LYS A 140 -13.46 -14.54 25.06
N LEU A 141 -13.41 -13.64 24.10
CA LEU A 141 -13.28 -12.20 24.34
C LEU A 141 -14.48 -11.65 25.13
N LYS A 142 -15.72 -12.07 24.79
CA LYS A 142 -16.94 -11.72 25.55
C LYS A 142 -16.87 -12.20 27.00
N GLN A 143 -16.28 -13.36 27.26
CA GLN A 143 -16.11 -13.87 28.63
C GLN A 143 -15.08 -13.05 29.42
N ILE A 144 -14.04 -12.54 28.78
CA ILE A 144 -12.95 -11.79 29.43
C ILE A 144 -13.34 -10.34 29.69
N VAL A 145 -13.91 -9.63 28.72
CA VAL A 145 -14.10 -8.18 28.77
C VAL A 145 -15.58 -7.75 28.66
N GLY A 146 -16.51 -8.68 28.53
CA GLY A 146 -17.93 -8.40 28.32
C GLY A 146 -18.29 -8.02 26.89
N GLU A 147 -19.58 -8.00 26.58
CA GLU A 147 -20.08 -7.81 25.22
C GLU A 147 -19.80 -6.41 24.65
N GLU A 148 -20.04 -5.37 25.43
CA GLU A 148 -19.84 -3.98 25.01
C GLU A 148 -18.39 -3.72 24.62
N ARG A 149 -17.44 -4.15 25.48
CA ARG A 149 -16.01 -3.99 25.20
C ARG A 149 -15.54 -4.84 24.04
N THR A 150 -16.11 -6.05 23.87
CA THR A 150 -15.84 -6.89 22.68
C THR A 150 -16.26 -6.19 21.40
N ASN A 151 -17.47 -5.63 21.36
CA ASN A 151 -17.96 -4.90 20.19
C ASN A 151 -17.10 -3.67 19.88
N PHE A 152 -16.64 -2.96 20.92
CA PHE A 152 -15.69 -1.86 20.76
C PHE A 152 -14.36 -2.34 20.16
N ILE A 153 -13.78 -3.43 20.66
CA ILE A 153 -12.53 -4.00 20.14
C ILE A 153 -12.73 -4.40 18.68
N LEU A 154 -13.73 -5.18 18.33
CA LEU A 154 -13.97 -5.64 16.96
C LEU A 154 -14.18 -4.46 16.00
N GLY A 155 -14.98 -3.46 16.38
CA GLY A 155 -15.30 -2.30 15.55
C GLY A 155 -14.13 -1.33 15.33
N ASN A 156 -13.12 -1.34 16.22
CA ASN A 156 -12.01 -0.40 16.16
C ASN A 156 -10.65 -1.04 15.85
N SER A 157 -10.56 -2.37 15.85
CA SER A 157 -9.34 -3.10 15.54
C SER A 157 -9.04 -3.11 14.05
N LEU A 158 -7.77 -3.34 13.72
CA LEU A 158 -7.30 -3.54 12.37
C LEU A 158 -7.34 -5.03 12.03
N PHE A 159 -8.04 -5.37 10.96
CA PHE A 159 -8.10 -6.72 10.42
C PHE A 159 -7.22 -6.79 9.17
N LEU A 160 -6.28 -7.74 9.13
CA LEU A 160 -5.43 -7.98 7.97
C LEU A 160 -5.76 -9.32 7.34
N VAL A 161 -5.92 -9.33 6.03
CA VAL A 161 -6.15 -10.55 5.24
C VAL A 161 -5.07 -10.66 4.18
N VAL A 162 -4.29 -11.74 4.23
CA VAL A 162 -3.16 -11.99 3.34
C VAL A 162 -3.26 -13.40 2.79
N ALA A 163 -3.72 -13.57 1.56
CA ALA A 163 -3.83 -14.86 0.91
C ALA A 163 -3.85 -14.72 -0.62
N GLY A 164 -3.66 -15.82 -1.33
CA GLY A 164 -3.73 -15.87 -2.79
C GLY A 164 -2.42 -16.23 -3.46
N SER A 165 -1.29 -16.04 -2.80
CA SER A 165 0.03 -16.41 -3.30
C SER A 165 0.15 -17.92 -3.51
N ASP A 166 -0.25 -18.72 -2.54
CA ASP A 166 -0.20 -20.19 -2.60
C ASP A 166 -1.21 -20.78 -3.60
N ASP A 167 -2.35 -20.12 -3.79
CA ASP A 167 -3.32 -20.51 -4.82
C ASP A 167 -2.67 -20.46 -6.20
N ILE A 168 -2.05 -19.33 -6.52
CA ILE A 168 -1.40 -19.12 -7.82
C ILE A 168 -0.15 -19.99 -7.93
N ALA A 169 0.80 -19.86 -6.99
CA ALA A 169 2.08 -20.53 -7.08
C ALA A 169 1.94 -22.04 -7.01
N ASN A 170 1.29 -22.55 -5.96
CA ASN A 170 1.31 -23.97 -5.63
C ASN A 170 0.16 -24.73 -6.30
N THR A 171 -1.08 -24.28 -6.17
CA THR A 171 -2.26 -25.01 -6.63
C THR A 171 -2.44 -24.91 -8.14
N TYR A 172 -2.22 -23.73 -8.72
CA TYR A 172 -2.39 -23.54 -10.15
C TYR A 172 -1.15 -23.97 -10.95
N PHE A 173 0.01 -23.40 -10.68
CA PHE A 173 1.19 -23.64 -11.52
C PHE A 173 2.02 -24.86 -11.12
N VAL A 174 2.27 -25.12 -9.82
CA VAL A 174 3.13 -26.23 -9.40
C VAL A 174 2.36 -27.56 -9.39
N ALA A 175 1.27 -27.66 -8.64
CA ALA A 175 0.44 -28.88 -8.62
C ALA A 175 -0.38 -29.06 -9.90
N ARG A 176 -0.64 -27.98 -10.63
CA ARG A 176 -1.38 -27.93 -11.90
C ARG A 176 -2.82 -28.48 -11.85
N VAL A 177 -3.33 -28.79 -10.67
CA VAL A 177 -4.69 -29.37 -10.52
C VAL A 177 -5.75 -28.39 -11.00
N ARG A 178 -5.59 -27.11 -10.68
CA ARG A 178 -6.52 -26.07 -11.14
C ARG A 178 -6.28 -25.64 -12.58
N GLN A 179 -5.07 -25.72 -13.07
CA GLN A 179 -4.74 -25.45 -14.48
C GLN A 179 -5.46 -26.39 -15.45
N LEU A 180 -5.77 -27.61 -15.02
CA LEU A 180 -6.56 -28.57 -15.80
C LEU A 180 -8.06 -28.23 -15.85
N GLN A 181 -8.56 -27.38 -14.95
CA GLN A 181 -9.98 -27.08 -14.77
C GLN A 181 -10.34 -25.65 -15.21
N TYR A 182 -9.42 -24.73 -15.07
CA TYR A 182 -9.61 -23.30 -15.26
C TYR A 182 -8.45 -22.67 -16.03
N ASP A 183 -8.73 -21.73 -16.91
CA ASP A 183 -7.73 -20.77 -17.34
C ASP A 183 -7.43 -19.75 -16.22
N ILE A 184 -6.40 -18.92 -16.39
CA ILE A 184 -6.01 -17.91 -15.39
C ILE A 184 -7.17 -16.94 -15.07
N PRO A 185 -7.91 -16.39 -16.06
CA PRO A 185 -9.06 -15.54 -15.78
C PRO A 185 -10.13 -16.23 -14.91
N ALA A 186 -10.56 -17.44 -15.25
CA ALA A 186 -11.58 -18.15 -14.49
C ALA A 186 -11.09 -18.59 -13.10
N TYR A 187 -9.81 -18.96 -12.98
CA TYR A 187 -9.23 -19.29 -11.69
C TYR A 187 -9.15 -18.09 -10.75
N THR A 188 -8.73 -16.95 -11.26
CA THR A 188 -8.73 -15.71 -10.47
C THR A 188 -10.14 -15.28 -10.07
N ASP A 189 -11.18 -15.53 -10.88
CA ASP A 189 -12.59 -15.31 -10.50
C ASP A 189 -13.02 -16.21 -9.32
N LEU A 190 -12.61 -17.47 -9.32
CA LEU A 190 -12.85 -18.38 -8.19
C LEU A 190 -12.21 -17.83 -6.90
N MET A 191 -10.97 -17.38 -6.98
CA MET A 191 -10.26 -16.81 -5.84
C MET A 191 -10.96 -15.54 -5.32
N ILE A 192 -11.39 -14.64 -6.22
CA ILE A 192 -12.10 -13.39 -5.86
C ILE A 192 -13.44 -13.70 -5.18
N ASN A 193 -14.20 -14.66 -5.68
CA ASN A 193 -15.46 -15.07 -5.05
C ASN A 193 -15.25 -15.57 -3.62
N SER A 194 -14.19 -16.35 -3.38
CA SER A 194 -13.84 -16.83 -2.04
C SER A 194 -13.39 -15.69 -1.13
N ALA A 195 -12.53 -14.79 -1.62
CA ALA A 195 -12.08 -13.60 -0.90
C ALA A 195 -13.26 -12.69 -0.50
N SER A 196 -14.16 -12.43 -1.45
CA SER A 196 -15.37 -11.62 -1.23
C SER A 196 -16.25 -12.20 -0.12
N ASN A 197 -16.47 -13.51 -0.13
CA ASN A 197 -17.27 -14.18 0.89
C ASN A 197 -16.59 -14.10 2.27
N PHE A 198 -15.29 -14.32 2.34
CA PHE A 198 -14.51 -14.22 3.57
C PHE A 198 -14.60 -12.81 4.19
N ILE A 199 -14.46 -11.78 3.39
CA ILE A 199 -14.53 -10.38 3.85
C ILE A 199 -15.95 -10.03 4.32
N LYS A 200 -17.00 -10.49 3.61
CA LYS A 200 -18.39 -10.31 4.04
C LYS A 200 -18.64 -10.98 5.39
N GLU A 201 -18.07 -12.15 5.62
CA GLU A 201 -18.23 -12.87 6.89
C GLU A 201 -17.51 -12.13 8.03
N LEU A 202 -16.27 -11.65 7.82
CA LEU A 202 -15.58 -10.79 8.79
C LEU A 202 -16.40 -9.53 9.14
N TYR A 203 -16.95 -8.86 8.12
CA TYR A 203 -17.82 -7.69 8.35
C TYR A 203 -19.06 -8.07 9.16
N GLY A 204 -19.71 -9.19 8.86
CA GLY A 204 -20.84 -9.74 9.61
C GLY A 204 -20.52 -10.05 11.07
N LEU A 205 -19.29 -10.44 11.36
CA LEU A 205 -18.78 -10.74 12.70
C LEU A 205 -18.31 -9.49 13.49
N GLY A 206 -18.42 -8.31 12.91
CA GLY A 206 -18.13 -7.05 13.61
C GLY A 206 -16.85 -6.33 13.16
N ALA A 207 -16.07 -6.86 12.24
CA ALA A 207 -14.92 -6.16 11.66
C ALA A 207 -15.37 -4.90 10.91
N ARG A 208 -14.68 -3.78 11.13
CA ARG A 208 -14.99 -2.49 10.49
C ARG A 208 -13.80 -1.85 9.78
N ARG A 209 -12.58 -2.28 10.06
CA ARG A 209 -11.35 -1.79 9.43
C ARG A 209 -10.59 -2.98 8.90
N ILE A 210 -10.76 -3.27 7.61
CA ILE A 210 -10.23 -4.49 6.96
C ILE A 210 -9.25 -4.06 5.87
N GLY A 211 -7.98 -4.42 6.04
CA GLY A 211 -6.96 -4.30 5.01
C GLY A 211 -6.73 -5.66 4.34
N VAL A 212 -6.81 -5.70 3.03
CA VAL A 212 -6.56 -6.91 2.24
C VAL A 212 -5.35 -6.67 1.35
N LEU A 213 -4.32 -7.48 1.55
CA LEU A 213 -3.09 -7.36 0.79
C LEU A 213 -3.23 -7.97 -0.60
N SER A 214 -2.59 -7.34 -1.56
CA SER A 214 -2.44 -7.90 -2.91
C SER A 214 -1.56 -9.14 -2.91
N ALA A 215 -1.68 -10.00 -3.91
CA ALA A 215 -0.67 -11.01 -4.19
C ALA A 215 0.65 -10.30 -4.57
N PRO A 216 1.81 -10.74 -4.04
CA PRO A 216 3.11 -10.18 -4.39
C PRO A 216 3.54 -10.54 -5.83
N PRO A 217 4.68 -10.07 -6.34
CA PRO A 217 5.22 -10.48 -7.64
C PRO A 217 5.75 -11.93 -7.57
N ILE A 218 4.81 -12.88 -7.50
CA ILE A 218 5.03 -14.31 -7.23
C ILE A 218 6.06 -14.91 -8.20
N GLY A 219 6.03 -14.52 -9.47
CA GLY A 219 6.98 -15.02 -10.47
C GLY A 219 8.44 -14.61 -10.20
N CYS A 220 8.66 -13.66 -9.30
CA CYS A 220 10.01 -13.16 -8.99
C CYS A 220 10.62 -13.79 -7.73
N VAL A 221 9.87 -14.62 -6.97
CA VAL A 221 10.45 -15.32 -5.82
C VAL A 221 11.39 -16.44 -6.27
N PRO A 222 12.42 -16.81 -5.48
CA PRO A 222 13.47 -17.74 -5.90
C PRO A 222 12.98 -19.07 -6.46
N SER A 223 11.97 -19.69 -5.85
CA SER A 223 11.37 -20.95 -6.31
C SER A 223 10.72 -20.81 -7.69
N GLN A 224 9.96 -19.74 -7.92
CA GLN A 224 9.25 -19.56 -9.19
C GLN A 224 10.20 -19.17 -10.32
N ARG A 225 11.27 -18.44 -10.01
CA ARG A 225 12.39 -18.22 -10.96
C ARG A 225 13.01 -19.54 -11.40
N THR A 226 13.19 -20.50 -10.48
CA THR A 226 13.71 -21.83 -10.81
C THR A 226 12.73 -22.64 -11.66
N LEU A 227 11.42 -22.60 -11.35
CA LEU A 227 10.39 -23.45 -11.98
C LEU A 227 9.86 -22.86 -13.30
N GLY A 228 9.81 -21.54 -13.45
CA GLY A 228 9.17 -20.87 -14.58
C GLY A 228 10.02 -19.77 -15.25
N GLY A 229 11.20 -19.42 -14.70
CA GLY A 229 12.04 -18.32 -15.19
C GLY A 229 13.08 -18.70 -16.26
N GLY A 230 13.04 -19.92 -16.77
CA GLY A 230 13.99 -20.40 -17.77
C GLY A 230 15.42 -20.60 -17.24
N LEU A 231 16.39 -20.71 -18.13
CA LEU A 231 17.80 -20.96 -17.77
C LEU A 231 18.44 -19.81 -17.01
N GLU A 232 18.05 -18.58 -17.33
CA GLU A 232 18.57 -17.35 -16.70
C GLU A 232 17.85 -17.02 -15.37
N ARG A 233 16.85 -17.81 -14.99
CA ARG A 233 16.04 -17.63 -13.77
C ARG A 233 15.44 -16.22 -13.68
N GLU A 234 14.90 -15.74 -14.80
CA GLU A 234 14.14 -14.48 -14.82
C GLU A 234 12.86 -14.58 -14.00
N CYS A 235 12.19 -13.46 -13.74
CA CYS A 235 10.85 -13.49 -13.16
C CYS A 235 9.89 -14.25 -14.10
N ALA A 236 9.19 -15.26 -13.59
CA ALA A 236 8.23 -16.05 -14.37
C ALA A 236 7.00 -15.20 -14.73
N GLU A 237 6.87 -14.84 -16.02
CA GLU A 237 5.85 -13.89 -16.49
C GLU A 237 4.41 -14.38 -16.29
N ASP A 238 4.13 -15.66 -16.53
CA ASP A 238 2.78 -16.22 -16.37
C ASP A 238 2.28 -16.12 -14.93
N TYR A 239 3.15 -16.35 -13.95
CA TYR A 239 2.84 -16.21 -12.52
C TYR A 239 2.55 -14.74 -12.17
N ASN A 240 3.36 -13.83 -12.67
CA ASN A 240 3.17 -12.39 -12.46
C ASN A 240 1.92 -11.88 -13.18
N TYR A 241 1.59 -12.41 -14.35
CA TYR A 241 0.34 -12.11 -15.04
C TYR A 241 -0.88 -12.54 -14.21
N ALA A 242 -0.87 -13.77 -13.66
CA ALA A 242 -1.94 -14.26 -12.80
C ALA A 242 -2.10 -13.39 -11.54
N ALA A 243 -0.97 -13.04 -10.88
CA ALA A 243 -0.98 -12.16 -9.71
C ALA A 243 -1.54 -10.77 -10.03
N LYS A 244 -1.11 -10.13 -11.12
CA LYS A 244 -1.63 -8.82 -11.56
C LYS A 244 -3.12 -8.86 -11.87
N LEU A 245 -3.57 -9.92 -12.55
CA LEU A 245 -4.99 -10.08 -12.89
C LEU A 245 -5.84 -10.27 -11.63
N PHE A 246 -5.40 -11.12 -10.70
CA PHE A 246 -6.02 -11.29 -9.39
C PHE A 246 -6.09 -9.95 -8.64
N ASN A 247 -4.97 -9.22 -8.55
CA ASN A 247 -4.88 -7.94 -7.86
C ASN A 247 -5.85 -6.89 -8.45
N SER A 248 -5.92 -6.80 -9.77
CA SER A 248 -6.86 -5.90 -10.45
C SER A 248 -8.33 -6.23 -10.16
N LYS A 249 -8.68 -7.52 -10.10
CA LYS A 249 -10.03 -7.97 -9.74
C LYS A 249 -10.30 -7.75 -8.24
N LEU A 250 -9.32 -8.02 -7.38
CA LEU A 250 -9.42 -7.83 -5.94
C LEU A 250 -9.70 -6.38 -5.59
N SER A 251 -8.95 -5.44 -6.14
CA SER A 251 -9.16 -4.01 -5.92
C SER A 251 -10.60 -3.59 -6.23
N LYS A 252 -11.11 -3.98 -7.42
CA LYS A 252 -12.49 -3.67 -7.84
C LYS A 252 -13.55 -4.30 -6.92
N GLU A 253 -13.32 -5.54 -6.49
CA GLU A 253 -14.27 -6.21 -5.57
C GLU A 253 -14.27 -5.53 -4.20
N LEU A 254 -13.11 -5.12 -3.68
CA LEU A 254 -13.02 -4.39 -2.41
C LEU A 254 -13.74 -3.04 -2.46
N ASP A 255 -13.64 -2.30 -3.58
CA ASP A 255 -14.40 -1.06 -3.80
C ASP A 255 -15.91 -1.34 -3.80
N SER A 256 -16.34 -2.42 -4.45
CA SER A 256 -17.74 -2.88 -4.42
C SER A 256 -18.20 -3.24 -3.01
N LEU A 257 -17.39 -3.97 -2.26
CA LEU A 257 -17.69 -4.34 -0.87
C LEU A 257 -17.74 -3.11 0.04
N GLN A 258 -16.80 -2.18 -0.10
CA GLN A 258 -16.77 -0.94 0.64
C GLN A 258 -18.08 -0.14 0.45
N SER A 259 -18.56 -0.05 -0.79
CA SER A 259 -19.81 0.67 -1.09
C SER A 259 -21.07 0.04 -0.48
N LYS A 260 -21.03 -1.28 -0.20
CA LYS A 260 -22.13 -2.05 0.38
C LYS A 260 -22.02 -2.28 1.89
N SER A 261 -20.92 -1.84 2.52
CA SER A 261 -20.62 -2.09 3.93
C SER A 261 -20.58 -0.76 4.70
N PRO A 262 -21.72 -0.23 5.15
CA PRO A 262 -21.78 1.05 5.86
C PRO A 262 -20.97 0.99 7.16
N ASN A 263 -20.41 2.13 7.56
CA ASN A 263 -19.58 2.28 8.77
C ASN A 263 -18.35 1.37 8.82
N SER A 264 -17.85 0.90 7.67
CA SER A 264 -16.60 0.16 7.58
C SER A 264 -15.59 0.88 6.68
N ARG A 265 -14.33 0.46 6.78
CA ARG A 265 -13.25 0.81 5.87
C ARG A 265 -12.60 -0.48 5.40
N ILE A 266 -12.85 -0.84 4.15
CA ILE A 266 -12.27 -2.00 3.47
C ILE A 266 -11.27 -1.45 2.45
N VAL A 267 -9.98 -1.81 2.59
CA VAL A 267 -8.89 -1.18 1.85
C VAL A 267 -8.06 -2.25 1.13
N TYR A 268 -7.81 -2.05 -0.15
CA TYR A 268 -6.77 -2.76 -0.88
C TYR A 268 -5.40 -2.22 -0.48
N ILE A 269 -4.48 -3.10 -0.09
CA ILE A 269 -3.10 -2.76 0.28
C ILE A 269 -2.18 -3.35 -0.80
N ASP A 270 -1.58 -2.47 -1.59
CA ASP A 270 -0.64 -2.86 -2.63
C ASP A 270 0.72 -3.25 -2.03
N VAL A 271 1.07 -4.53 -2.11
CA VAL A 271 2.42 -5.05 -1.81
C VAL A 271 3.14 -5.52 -3.07
N TYR A 272 2.42 -5.60 -4.20
CA TYR A 272 2.99 -6.04 -5.47
C TYR A 272 4.04 -5.05 -5.98
N ASN A 273 3.64 -3.79 -6.14
CA ASN A 273 4.52 -2.78 -6.73
C ASN A 273 5.70 -2.41 -5.82
N PRO A 274 5.55 -2.19 -4.50
CA PRO A 274 6.69 -1.93 -3.63
C PRO A 274 7.72 -3.06 -3.63
N LEU A 275 7.28 -4.31 -3.52
CA LEU A 275 8.20 -5.45 -3.54
C LEU A 275 8.85 -5.63 -4.92
N LEU A 276 8.11 -5.42 -6.01
CA LEU A 276 8.67 -5.46 -7.36
C LEU A 276 9.74 -4.37 -7.55
N ASP A 277 9.52 -3.16 -7.03
CA ASP A 277 10.51 -2.09 -7.09
C ASP A 277 11.79 -2.45 -6.32
N ILE A 278 11.65 -3.02 -5.13
CA ILE A 278 12.79 -3.54 -4.36
C ILE A 278 13.54 -4.61 -5.17
N ILE A 279 12.83 -5.55 -5.80
CA ILE A 279 13.43 -6.63 -6.59
C ILE A 279 14.19 -6.09 -7.81
N LEU A 280 13.59 -5.15 -8.55
CA LEU A 280 14.18 -4.59 -9.76
C LEU A 280 15.34 -3.62 -9.47
N ASN A 281 15.29 -2.95 -8.33
CA ASN A 281 16.25 -1.93 -7.91
C ASN A 281 16.98 -2.31 -6.60
N TYR A 282 17.16 -3.60 -6.33
CA TYR A 282 17.63 -4.13 -5.06
C TYR A 282 18.92 -3.48 -4.54
N GLN A 283 19.86 -3.14 -5.44
CA GLN A 283 21.10 -2.46 -5.07
C GLN A 283 20.87 -1.05 -4.51
N LYS A 284 19.86 -0.33 -5.03
CA LYS A 284 19.45 1.00 -4.50
C LYS A 284 18.96 0.90 -3.06
N TYR A 285 18.35 -0.23 -2.70
CA TYR A 285 17.86 -0.51 -1.35
C TYR A 285 18.92 -1.16 -0.43
N GLY A 286 20.15 -1.34 -0.91
CA GLY A 286 21.27 -1.89 -0.13
C GLY A 286 21.39 -3.41 -0.17
N TYR A 287 20.50 -4.10 -0.91
CA TYR A 287 20.58 -5.55 -1.08
C TYR A 287 21.61 -5.95 -2.15
N LYS A 288 22.17 -7.15 -2.01
CA LYS A 288 23.15 -7.72 -2.98
C LYS A 288 22.60 -8.92 -3.73
N VAL A 289 21.63 -9.64 -3.13
CA VAL A 289 21.09 -10.88 -3.68
C VAL A 289 19.57 -10.80 -3.72
N VAL A 290 18.99 -11.09 -4.88
CA VAL A 290 17.56 -10.94 -5.16
C VAL A 290 16.91 -12.18 -5.76
N ASP A 291 17.71 -13.13 -6.21
CA ASP A 291 17.24 -14.33 -6.94
C ASP A 291 17.43 -15.63 -6.16
N LEU A 292 18.00 -15.56 -4.96
CA LEU A 292 18.27 -16.67 -4.06
C LEU A 292 17.73 -16.38 -2.66
N GLY A 293 17.36 -17.44 -1.93
CA GLY A 293 17.12 -17.34 -0.50
C GLY A 293 18.44 -17.27 0.31
N CYS A 294 18.42 -16.54 1.43
CA CYS A 294 19.54 -16.56 2.38
C CYS A 294 19.72 -17.95 3.02
N CYS A 295 18.61 -18.66 3.25
CA CYS A 295 18.56 -20.07 3.59
C CYS A 295 17.89 -20.83 2.45
N GLY A 296 18.61 -21.75 1.80
CA GLY A 296 18.08 -22.48 0.67
C GLY A 296 19.11 -23.36 -0.02
N THR A 297 18.72 -23.92 -1.14
CA THR A 297 19.53 -24.85 -1.93
C THR A 297 20.38 -24.17 -3.01
N GLY A 298 20.41 -22.85 -3.03
CA GLY A 298 21.17 -22.05 -3.98
C GLY A 298 20.43 -21.84 -5.30
N LYS A 299 21.08 -22.15 -6.46
CA LYS A 299 20.49 -21.88 -7.78
C LYS A 299 19.29 -22.76 -8.15
N LEU A 300 19.10 -23.88 -7.49
CA LEU A 300 17.96 -24.79 -7.69
C LEU A 300 17.01 -24.69 -6.51
N GLU A 301 16.42 -23.52 -6.34
CA GLU A 301 15.36 -23.32 -5.37
C GLU A 301 14.08 -23.96 -5.91
N VAL A 302 13.65 -25.03 -5.26
CA VAL A 302 12.33 -25.67 -5.53
C VAL A 302 11.42 -25.39 -4.36
N ALA A 303 10.17 -25.81 -4.43
CA ALA A 303 9.16 -25.58 -3.37
C ALA A 303 9.53 -26.15 -1.96
N VAL A 304 10.77 -26.51 -1.76
CA VAL A 304 11.31 -26.94 -0.47
C VAL A 304 11.81 -25.69 0.24
N LEU A 305 11.11 -25.33 1.30
CA LEU A 305 11.53 -24.27 2.22
C LEU A 305 12.88 -24.62 2.86
N CYS A 306 13.51 -23.66 3.51
CA CYS A 306 14.71 -23.86 4.31
C CYS A 306 14.54 -25.08 5.26
N ASN A 307 15.57 -25.88 5.41
CA ASN A 307 15.59 -27.02 6.32
C ASN A 307 16.80 -26.96 7.29
N PRO A 308 16.81 -27.72 8.38
CA PRO A 308 17.86 -27.63 9.40
C PRO A 308 19.29 -27.94 8.93
N LEU A 309 19.45 -28.54 7.75
CA LEU A 309 20.73 -28.92 7.17
C LEU A 309 21.20 -27.92 6.11
N ASP A 310 20.35 -26.99 5.71
CA ASP A 310 20.68 -26.01 4.69
C ASP A 310 21.71 -25.00 5.21
N ALA A 311 22.61 -24.60 4.32
CA ALA A 311 23.51 -23.49 4.57
C ALA A 311 22.74 -22.16 4.57
N THR A 312 23.06 -21.30 5.53
CA THR A 312 22.57 -19.93 5.55
C THR A 312 23.62 -18.96 5.07
N CYS A 313 23.17 -17.87 4.46
CA CYS A 313 24.05 -16.76 4.14
C CYS A 313 24.67 -16.14 5.41
N PRO A 314 25.85 -15.53 5.32
CA PRO A 314 26.49 -14.88 6.47
C PRO A 314 25.69 -13.69 7.02
N ASP A 315 24.98 -12.97 6.14
CA ASP A 315 24.27 -11.73 6.46
C ASP A 315 22.94 -11.65 5.66
N ALA A 316 21.82 -11.89 6.36
CA ALA A 316 20.50 -11.88 5.76
C ALA A 316 20.06 -10.48 5.31
N SER A 317 20.60 -9.41 5.91
CA SER A 317 20.27 -8.04 5.52
C SER A 317 20.71 -7.69 4.10
N GLN A 318 21.56 -8.53 3.47
CA GLN A 318 21.98 -8.36 2.08
C GLN A 318 21.08 -9.10 1.07
N TYR A 319 20.11 -9.88 1.56
CA TYR A 319 19.21 -10.69 0.75
C TYR A 319 17.79 -10.15 0.78
N VAL A 320 17.12 -10.15 -0.39
CA VAL A 320 15.70 -9.81 -0.45
C VAL A 320 14.84 -10.93 0.11
N PHE A 321 15.22 -12.19 -0.12
CA PHE A 321 14.48 -13.35 0.33
C PHE A 321 15.24 -14.12 1.43
N TRP A 322 14.47 -14.54 2.45
CA TRP A 322 14.96 -15.42 3.51
C TRP A 322 15.10 -16.87 3.01
N ASP A 323 14.03 -17.39 2.45
CA ASP A 323 13.98 -18.73 1.87
C ASP A 323 13.54 -18.69 0.39
N SER A 324 13.07 -19.79 -0.15
CA SER A 324 12.63 -19.89 -1.56
C SER A 324 11.36 -19.08 -1.88
N TYR A 325 10.62 -18.58 -0.87
CA TYR A 325 9.35 -17.86 -1.03
C TYR A 325 9.29 -16.54 -0.27
N HIS A 326 9.80 -16.49 0.96
CA HIS A 326 9.50 -15.44 1.92
C HIS A 326 10.58 -14.36 1.93
N PRO A 327 10.21 -13.08 2.04
CA PRO A 327 11.17 -12.00 2.22
C PRO A 327 11.87 -12.09 3.58
N THR A 328 13.03 -11.45 3.70
CA THR A 328 13.70 -11.24 4.99
C THR A 328 12.95 -10.21 5.85
N GLU A 329 13.19 -10.20 7.18
CA GLU A 329 12.69 -9.16 8.08
C GLU A 329 13.04 -7.76 7.57
N SER A 330 14.27 -7.56 7.07
CA SER A 330 14.74 -6.29 6.51
C SER A 330 13.85 -5.77 5.37
N VAL A 331 13.37 -6.64 4.49
CA VAL A 331 12.43 -6.26 3.41
C VAL A 331 11.05 -5.94 3.97
N ALA A 332 10.56 -6.73 4.91
CA ALA A 332 9.28 -6.46 5.56
C ALA A 332 9.30 -5.11 6.29
N GLU A 333 10.42 -4.78 6.97
CA GLU A 333 10.62 -3.47 7.58
C GLU A 333 10.60 -2.34 6.55
N GLY A 334 11.26 -2.49 5.41
CA GLY A 334 11.31 -1.49 4.35
C GLY A 334 9.94 -1.21 3.71
N ILE A 335 9.01 -2.18 3.74
CA ILE A 335 7.65 -2.02 3.21
C ILE A 335 6.68 -1.46 4.28
N ILE A 336 6.80 -1.89 5.54
CA ILE A 336 5.85 -1.57 6.60
C ILE A 336 6.26 -0.33 7.39
N LYS A 337 7.55 -0.21 7.72
CA LYS A 337 8.05 0.97 8.43
C LYS A 337 8.20 2.11 7.44
N LEU A 338 7.33 3.11 7.55
CA LEU A 338 7.58 4.39 6.91
C LEU A 338 8.97 4.89 7.31
N PRO A 339 9.77 5.43 6.36
CA PRO A 339 11.08 5.98 6.69
C PRO A 339 10.93 6.98 7.85
N ARG A 340 11.55 6.69 8.99
CA ARG A 340 11.39 7.42 10.27
C ARG A 340 11.75 8.91 10.21
N ASN A 341 12.27 9.39 9.07
CA ASN A 341 12.73 10.76 8.85
C ASN A 341 12.20 11.40 7.57
N GLU A 342 11.20 10.83 6.92
CA GLU A 342 10.59 11.49 5.75
C GLU A 342 9.46 12.41 6.20
N THR A 343 9.82 13.59 6.66
CA THR A 343 8.88 14.69 6.76
C THR A 343 8.54 15.16 5.35
N VAL A 344 7.29 14.97 4.93
CA VAL A 344 6.76 15.66 3.76
C VAL A 344 6.86 17.16 4.03
N THR A 345 7.67 17.85 3.23
CA THR A 345 7.93 19.28 3.43
C THR A 345 6.93 20.16 2.71
N GLY A 346 6.32 19.65 1.62
CA GLY A 346 5.35 20.39 0.81
C GLY A 346 4.51 19.49 -0.06
N MET A 347 3.41 20.04 -0.57
CA MET A 347 2.51 19.37 -1.50
C MET A 347 2.27 20.23 -2.74
N ILE A 348 2.50 19.63 -3.90
CA ILE A 348 2.46 20.32 -5.19
C ILE A 348 1.44 19.62 -6.07
N PHE A 349 0.46 20.34 -6.58
CA PHE A 349 -0.64 19.78 -7.33
C PHE A 349 -0.70 20.34 -8.75
N PHE A 350 -0.86 19.43 -9.73
CA PHE A 350 -1.07 19.73 -11.13
C PHE A 350 -2.36 19.06 -11.61
N GLY A 351 -3.00 19.63 -12.63
CA GLY A 351 -4.11 18.97 -13.27
C GLY A 351 -5.32 19.84 -13.52
N ASP A 352 -6.50 19.30 -13.21
CA ASP A 352 -7.80 19.84 -13.57
C ASP A 352 -8.63 20.35 -12.36
N SER A 353 -9.96 20.38 -12.51
CA SER A 353 -10.91 20.90 -11.51
C SER A 353 -10.91 20.14 -10.19
N ILE A 354 -10.48 18.88 -10.17
CA ILE A 354 -10.48 18.05 -8.96
C ILE A 354 -9.51 18.60 -7.92
N VAL A 355 -8.38 19.17 -8.39
CA VAL A 355 -7.31 19.69 -7.51
C VAL A 355 -7.07 21.19 -7.69
N ASP A 356 -7.90 21.89 -8.48
CA ASP A 356 -7.85 23.34 -8.63
C ASP A 356 -8.38 24.06 -7.38
N THR A 357 -7.56 24.92 -6.80
CA THR A 357 -7.88 25.68 -5.60
C THR A 357 -8.22 27.14 -5.87
N GLY A 358 -8.46 27.49 -7.15
CA GLY A 358 -8.92 28.81 -7.58
C GLY A 358 -8.07 29.47 -8.67
N SER A 359 -7.27 28.72 -9.41
CA SER A 359 -6.44 29.24 -10.51
C SER A 359 -7.27 29.94 -11.58
N ASN A 360 -8.45 29.41 -11.89
CA ASN A 360 -9.32 29.95 -12.91
C ASN A 360 -9.98 31.30 -12.55
N ASN A 361 -9.90 31.74 -11.30
CA ASN A 361 -10.47 33.02 -10.87
C ASN A 361 -9.91 34.21 -11.66
N GLU A 362 -8.61 34.17 -11.96
CA GLU A 362 -7.87 35.26 -12.62
C GLU A 362 -7.84 35.12 -14.15
N LEU A 363 -8.43 34.03 -14.71
CA LEU A 363 -8.41 33.77 -16.15
C LEU A 363 -9.65 34.34 -16.88
N PRO A 364 -9.55 34.68 -18.17
CA PRO A 364 -10.68 35.06 -19.01
C PRO A 364 -11.46 33.85 -19.52
N THR A 365 -11.86 32.94 -18.62
CA THR A 365 -12.59 31.71 -18.93
C THR A 365 -13.99 31.72 -18.32
N LEU A 366 -14.89 30.93 -18.91
CA LEU A 366 -16.21 30.63 -18.32
C LEU A 366 -16.15 29.48 -17.29
N ALA A 367 -15.07 28.69 -17.28
CA ALA A 367 -14.86 27.60 -16.33
C ALA A 367 -14.42 28.15 -14.96
N LYS A 368 -15.32 28.82 -14.25
CA LYS A 368 -15.09 29.44 -12.92
C LYS A 368 -16.05 28.86 -11.87
N CYS A 369 -15.60 28.87 -10.62
CA CYS A 369 -16.37 28.48 -9.45
C CYS A 369 -16.24 29.49 -8.29
N ASN A 370 -16.10 30.77 -8.65
CA ASN A 370 -15.98 31.89 -7.70
C ASN A 370 -17.31 32.61 -7.43
N PHE A 371 -18.41 31.89 -7.56
CA PHE A 371 -19.79 32.40 -7.35
C PHE A 371 -20.66 31.35 -6.63
N PRO A 372 -21.73 31.77 -5.90
CA PRO A 372 -22.66 30.81 -5.28
C PRO A 372 -23.37 29.92 -6.34
N PRO A 373 -23.66 28.64 -6.02
CA PRO A 373 -23.59 27.99 -4.70
C PRO A 373 -22.26 27.32 -4.36
N TYR A 374 -21.22 27.51 -5.17
CA TYR A 374 -19.88 27.02 -4.85
C TYR A 374 -19.41 27.60 -3.50
N GLY A 375 -18.68 26.81 -2.73
CA GLY A 375 -18.11 27.26 -1.46
C GLY A 375 -19.10 27.50 -0.32
N ARG A 376 -20.35 27.05 -0.45
CA ARG A 376 -21.41 27.25 0.56
C ARG A 376 -21.08 26.67 1.93
N ASP A 377 -20.24 25.62 1.99
CA ASP A 377 -19.85 24.93 3.22
C ASP A 377 -18.57 25.52 3.85
N PHE A 378 -17.95 26.52 3.21
CA PHE A 378 -16.91 27.31 3.84
C PHE A 378 -17.50 28.32 4.84
N PHE A 379 -16.68 28.70 5.84
CA PHE A 379 -17.06 29.72 6.79
C PHE A 379 -17.51 31.01 6.08
N GLY A 380 -18.74 31.42 6.32
CA GLY A 380 -19.37 32.56 5.66
C GLY A 380 -19.89 32.27 4.24
N GLY A 381 -19.93 31.03 3.78
CA GLY A 381 -20.50 30.62 2.49
C GLY A 381 -19.83 31.26 1.27
N LYS A 382 -18.55 31.63 1.39
CA LYS A 382 -17.84 32.37 0.33
C LYS A 382 -17.16 31.43 -0.67
N PRO A 383 -17.47 31.55 -1.97
CA PRO A 383 -16.82 30.79 -3.01
C PRO A 383 -15.34 31.18 -3.15
N THR A 384 -14.48 30.17 -3.31
CA THR A 384 -13.02 30.34 -3.36
C THR A 384 -12.44 30.07 -4.75
N GLY A 385 -13.26 29.57 -5.69
CA GLY A 385 -12.81 29.08 -6.99
C GLY A 385 -12.56 27.57 -7.02
N ARG A 386 -12.80 26.87 -5.91
CA ARG A 386 -12.80 25.40 -5.86
C ARG A 386 -14.08 24.87 -6.50
N PHE A 387 -13.96 23.87 -7.35
CA PHE A 387 -15.09 23.23 -8.03
C PHE A 387 -15.89 22.32 -7.09
N SER A 388 -16.26 22.85 -5.94
CA SER A 388 -16.92 22.13 -4.84
C SER A 388 -17.79 23.08 -4.02
N ASN A 389 -18.69 22.49 -3.22
CA ASN A 389 -19.41 23.19 -2.17
C ASN A 389 -18.50 23.61 -0.98
N GLY A 390 -17.29 23.04 -0.88
CA GLY A 390 -16.34 23.29 0.19
C GLY A 390 -14.91 22.97 -0.24
N LYS A 391 -14.23 22.16 0.57
CA LYS A 391 -12.88 21.67 0.30
C LYS A 391 -12.86 20.72 -0.91
N VAL A 392 -11.73 20.70 -1.57
CA VAL A 392 -11.38 19.75 -2.65
C VAL A 392 -10.35 18.74 -2.15
N PRO A 393 -10.08 17.62 -2.87
CA PRO A 393 -9.10 16.60 -2.46
C PRO A 393 -7.76 17.16 -2.02
N THR A 394 -7.26 18.20 -2.70
CA THR A 394 -6.04 18.94 -2.36
C THR A 394 -6.00 19.37 -0.89
N ASP A 395 -7.11 19.92 -0.39
CA ASP A 395 -7.20 20.44 0.97
C ASP A 395 -7.26 19.32 2.01
N PHE A 396 -8.02 18.26 1.71
CA PHE A 396 -8.14 17.11 2.61
C PHE A 396 -6.82 16.37 2.77
N ILE A 397 -6.08 16.17 1.67
CA ILE A 397 -4.77 15.54 1.70
C ILE A 397 -3.80 16.37 2.55
N ALA A 398 -3.74 17.70 2.32
CA ALA A 398 -2.84 18.56 3.07
C ALA A 398 -3.19 18.64 4.57
N GLU A 399 -4.47 18.61 4.90
CA GLU A 399 -4.93 18.59 6.31
C GLU A 399 -4.60 17.25 7.00
N GLU A 400 -4.78 16.12 6.31
CA GLU A 400 -4.43 14.79 6.83
C GLU A 400 -2.94 14.67 7.16
N PHE A 401 -2.08 15.27 6.35
CA PHE A 401 -0.63 15.35 6.62
C PHE A 401 -0.26 16.45 7.63
N GLY A 402 -1.23 17.14 8.23
CA GLY A 402 -1.00 18.19 9.23
C GLY A 402 -0.31 19.45 8.69
N MET A 403 -0.32 19.66 7.38
CA MET A 403 0.41 20.77 6.74
C MET A 403 -0.40 22.06 6.72
N LYS A 404 -1.57 22.05 6.06
CA LYS A 404 -2.45 23.21 5.88
C LYS A 404 -3.90 22.78 5.79
N LYS A 405 -4.81 23.63 6.29
CA LYS A 405 -6.26 23.41 6.10
C LYS A 405 -6.72 23.66 4.66
N LEU A 406 -6.06 24.54 3.95
CA LEU A 406 -6.36 24.92 2.57
C LEU A 406 -5.07 25.19 1.81
N ILE A 407 -4.88 24.53 0.68
CA ILE A 407 -3.75 24.77 -0.23
C ILE A 407 -4.10 25.98 -1.12
N PRO A 408 -3.21 26.99 -1.23
CA PRO A 408 -3.44 28.12 -2.12
C PRO A 408 -3.21 27.74 -3.59
N SER A 409 -3.94 28.41 -4.49
CA SER A 409 -3.56 28.42 -5.90
C SER A 409 -2.28 29.25 -6.10
N TYR A 410 -1.39 28.75 -6.97
CA TYR A 410 -0.19 29.52 -7.37
C TYR A 410 -0.53 30.86 -8.03
N MET A 411 -1.67 30.94 -8.72
CA MET A 411 -2.18 32.15 -9.36
C MET A 411 -2.81 33.15 -8.37
N SER A 412 -2.93 32.78 -7.08
CA SER A 412 -3.60 33.64 -6.11
C SER A 412 -2.80 34.96 -5.90
N PRO A 413 -3.43 36.14 -6.07
CA PRO A 413 -2.78 37.43 -5.81
C PRO A 413 -2.45 37.61 -4.32
N ARG A 414 -2.95 36.74 -3.44
CA ARG A 414 -2.70 36.78 -1.99
C ARG A 414 -1.63 35.79 -1.55
N LEU A 415 -0.95 35.11 -2.49
CA LEU A 415 0.07 34.11 -2.18
C LEU A 415 1.25 34.78 -1.46
N GLN A 416 1.56 34.31 -0.26
CA GLN A 416 2.65 34.80 0.56
C GLN A 416 3.92 33.95 0.38
N PRO A 417 5.14 34.51 0.60
CA PRO A 417 6.37 33.70 0.54
C PRO A 417 6.35 32.45 1.44
N ALA A 418 5.74 32.56 2.63
CA ALA A 418 5.59 31.40 3.54
C ALA A 418 4.73 30.28 2.96
N ASP A 419 3.78 30.59 2.07
CA ASP A 419 2.94 29.59 1.41
C ASP A 419 3.75 28.71 0.46
N LEU A 420 4.82 29.24 -0.13
CA LEU A 420 5.67 28.50 -1.06
C LEU A 420 6.35 27.31 -0.42
N LEU A 421 6.67 27.36 0.88
CA LEU A 421 7.31 26.25 1.62
C LEU A 421 6.32 25.20 2.18
N THR A 422 5.04 25.32 1.90
CA THR A 422 4.02 24.33 2.30
C THR A 422 3.33 23.68 1.11
N GLY A 423 3.56 24.24 -0.08
CA GLY A 423 3.01 23.77 -1.34
C GLY A 423 1.88 24.63 -1.89
N VAL A 424 1.63 24.45 -3.18
CA VAL A 424 0.64 25.19 -3.96
C VAL A 424 -0.02 24.29 -5.00
N SER A 425 -1.18 24.72 -5.52
CA SER A 425 -1.80 24.09 -6.67
C SER A 425 -1.60 24.93 -7.94
N PHE A 426 -1.10 24.30 -8.99
CA PHE A 426 -0.98 24.82 -10.36
C PHE A 426 -2.16 24.41 -11.22
N ALA A 427 -3.02 23.52 -10.72
CA ALA A 427 -4.14 22.96 -11.46
C ALA A 427 -5.12 24.02 -11.94
N SER A 428 -5.76 23.76 -13.05
CA SER A 428 -6.72 24.64 -13.70
C SER A 428 -7.95 23.87 -14.17
N GLY A 429 -9.12 24.21 -13.63
CA GLY A 429 -10.36 23.53 -13.93
C GLY A 429 -10.68 23.51 -15.43
N GLY A 430 -10.95 22.34 -15.98
CA GLY A 430 -11.17 22.15 -17.43
C GLY A 430 -9.91 21.78 -18.22
N SER A 431 -8.73 21.72 -17.59
CA SER A 431 -7.49 21.27 -18.20
C SER A 431 -7.49 19.74 -18.40
N GLY A 432 -6.58 19.26 -19.22
CA GLY A 432 -6.34 17.85 -19.49
C GLY A 432 -4.93 17.62 -20.01
N TYR A 433 -4.58 16.37 -20.32
CA TYR A 433 -3.30 16.05 -20.98
C TYR A 433 -3.21 16.61 -22.38
N ASP A 434 -4.31 16.51 -23.15
CA ASP A 434 -4.38 17.06 -24.50
C ASP A 434 -4.43 18.61 -24.44
N PRO A 435 -3.46 19.31 -25.05
CA PRO A 435 -3.48 20.79 -25.08
C PRO A 435 -4.76 21.38 -25.69
N LEU A 436 -5.44 20.63 -26.57
CA LEU A 436 -6.73 21.05 -27.14
C LEU A 436 -7.79 21.22 -26.06
N THR A 437 -7.82 20.32 -25.07
CA THR A 437 -8.80 20.34 -23.98
C THR A 437 -8.77 21.66 -23.22
N ALA A 438 -7.59 22.09 -22.82
CA ALA A 438 -7.42 23.39 -22.15
C ALA A 438 -7.73 24.57 -23.06
N LYS A 439 -7.36 24.49 -24.34
CA LYS A 439 -7.62 25.54 -25.34
C LYS A 439 -9.10 25.77 -25.58
N LEU A 440 -9.92 24.72 -25.58
CA LEU A 440 -11.38 24.81 -25.77
C LEU A 440 -12.07 25.66 -24.70
N LEU A 441 -11.54 25.63 -23.47
CA LEU A 441 -12.10 26.34 -22.33
C LEU A 441 -11.31 27.59 -21.92
N LEU A 442 -10.24 27.93 -22.64
CA LEU A 442 -9.33 29.05 -22.32
C LEU A 442 -8.78 28.97 -20.87
N VAL A 443 -8.34 27.77 -20.49
CA VAL A 443 -7.75 27.48 -19.17
C VAL A 443 -6.28 27.10 -19.33
N ILE A 444 -5.54 26.98 -18.19
CA ILE A 444 -4.10 26.74 -18.19
C ILE A 444 -3.79 25.29 -18.59
N PRO A 445 -3.14 25.03 -19.73
CA PRO A 445 -2.73 23.69 -20.12
C PRO A 445 -1.61 23.17 -19.21
N LEU A 446 -1.43 21.81 -19.13
CA LEU A 446 -0.38 21.21 -18.31
C LEU A 446 1.03 21.70 -18.64
N SER A 447 1.32 22.00 -19.90
CA SER A 447 2.61 22.57 -20.31
C SER A 447 2.90 23.92 -19.66
N GLU A 448 1.86 24.76 -19.50
CA GLU A 448 1.98 26.06 -18.82
C GLU A 448 2.03 25.89 -17.29
N GLN A 449 1.28 24.94 -16.72
CA GLN A 449 1.41 24.58 -15.31
C GLN A 449 2.85 24.16 -14.97
N LEU A 450 3.51 23.40 -15.86
CA LEU A 450 4.92 23.05 -15.71
C LEU A 450 5.84 24.28 -15.83
N GLN A 451 5.52 25.24 -16.67
CA GLN A 451 6.28 26.49 -16.77
C GLN A 451 6.12 27.33 -15.48
N GLN A 452 4.91 27.44 -14.95
CA GLN A 452 4.65 28.09 -13.66
C GLN A 452 5.41 27.41 -12.52
N PHE A 453 5.55 26.07 -12.58
CA PHE A 453 6.37 25.34 -11.59
C PHE A 453 7.86 25.70 -11.67
N LYS A 454 8.41 25.91 -12.85
CA LYS A 454 9.79 26.41 -12.99
C LYS A 454 9.95 27.79 -12.37
N GLU A 455 8.99 28.69 -12.57
CA GLU A 455 8.96 30.03 -11.95
C GLU A 455 8.86 29.92 -10.42
N TYR A 456 8.04 29.00 -9.92
CA TYR A 456 7.91 28.71 -8.50
C TYR A 456 9.25 28.26 -7.88
N ILE A 457 9.99 27.36 -8.55
CA ILE A 457 11.33 26.97 -8.13
C ILE A 457 12.27 28.19 -8.09
N GLY A 458 12.20 29.05 -9.08
CA GLY A 458 12.96 30.29 -9.09
C GLY A 458 12.63 31.20 -7.89
N LYS A 459 11.33 31.34 -7.57
CA LYS A 459 10.89 32.11 -6.38
C LYS A 459 11.35 31.46 -5.07
N LEU A 460 11.30 30.09 -4.98
CA LEU A 460 11.84 29.39 -3.81
C LEU A 460 13.34 29.66 -3.62
N LYS A 461 14.13 29.52 -4.67
CA LYS A 461 15.58 29.80 -4.63
C LYS A 461 15.88 31.23 -4.24
N ALA A 462 15.13 32.19 -4.78
CA ALA A 462 15.31 33.61 -4.47
C ALA A 462 14.97 33.97 -3.00
N ASN A 463 13.92 33.35 -2.44
CA ASN A 463 13.48 33.66 -1.07
C ASN A 463 14.19 32.84 0.01
N PHE A 464 14.63 31.62 -0.29
CA PHE A 464 15.06 30.66 0.73
C PHE A 464 16.44 30.03 0.46
N GLY A 465 17.06 30.35 -0.68
CA GLY A 465 18.33 29.77 -1.12
C GLY A 465 18.20 28.40 -1.79
N GLU A 466 19.26 28.00 -2.49
CA GLU A 466 19.26 26.80 -3.33
C GLU A 466 19.20 25.50 -2.50
N GLU A 467 20.00 25.40 -1.46
CA GLU A 467 20.08 24.22 -0.60
C GLU A 467 18.73 23.90 0.05
N LYS A 468 18.08 24.90 0.64
CA LYS A 468 16.76 24.74 1.27
C LYS A 468 15.67 24.42 0.25
N THR A 469 15.77 25.00 -0.96
CA THR A 469 14.86 24.69 -2.06
C THR A 469 14.99 23.24 -2.52
N ASN A 470 16.21 22.78 -2.73
CA ASN A 470 16.47 21.39 -3.14
C ASN A 470 16.00 20.41 -2.07
N PHE A 471 16.28 20.67 -0.80
CA PHE A 471 15.76 19.87 0.32
C PHE A 471 14.23 19.83 0.34
N PHE A 472 13.58 21.01 0.21
CA PHE A 472 12.12 21.09 0.17
C PHE A 472 11.54 20.28 -0.99
N LEU A 473 12.05 20.45 -2.20
CA LEU A 473 11.56 19.75 -3.38
C LEU A 473 11.77 18.24 -3.29
N SER A 474 12.93 17.78 -2.78
CA SER A 474 13.25 16.36 -2.64
C SER A 474 12.37 15.63 -1.62
N LYS A 475 11.73 16.36 -0.72
CA LYS A 475 10.83 15.86 0.33
C LYS A 475 9.37 16.26 0.11
N SER A 476 9.04 16.88 -1.03
CA SER A 476 7.67 17.25 -1.38
C SER A 476 6.95 16.12 -2.10
N MET A 477 5.65 16.00 -1.84
CA MET A 477 4.77 15.14 -2.61
C MET A 477 4.22 15.91 -3.81
N VAL A 478 4.20 15.26 -4.99
CA VAL A 478 3.65 15.83 -6.22
C VAL A 478 2.47 15.01 -6.69
N PHE A 479 1.36 15.67 -6.93
CA PHE A 479 0.12 15.07 -7.39
C PHE A 479 -0.21 15.57 -8.81
N LEU A 480 -0.57 14.64 -9.70
CA LEU A 480 -1.03 14.92 -11.05
C LEU A 480 -2.39 14.28 -11.28
N VAL A 481 -3.42 15.11 -11.45
CA VAL A 481 -4.81 14.68 -11.63
C VAL A 481 -5.39 15.30 -12.90
N ALA A 482 -5.45 14.53 -13.98
CA ALA A 482 -5.94 14.98 -15.29
C ALA A 482 -6.48 13.78 -16.09
N SER A 483 -7.15 14.03 -17.18
CA SER A 483 -7.68 13.16 -18.23
C SER A 483 -9.21 13.14 -18.33
N SER A 484 -9.95 13.35 -17.26
CA SER A 484 -11.42 13.32 -17.30
C SER A 484 -11.99 14.27 -18.36
N ASN A 485 -11.44 15.47 -18.46
CA ASN A 485 -11.84 16.48 -19.43
C ASN A 485 -11.43 16.13 -20.88
N ASP A 486 -10.32 15.42 -21.06
CA ASP A 486 -9.92 14.95 -22.40
C ASP A 486 -10.96 14.01 -22.96
N ILE A 487 -11.38 13.04 -22.14
CA ILE A 487 -12.36 12.04 -22.54
C ILE A 487 -13.75 12.67 -22.67
N ALA A 488 -14.21 13.38 -21.62
CA ALA A 488 -15.56 13.93 -21.59
C ALA A 488 -15.77 15.04 -22.62
N ASN A 489 -14.88 16.02 -22.67
CA ASN A 489 -15.06 17.23 -23.46
C ASN A 489 -14.49 17.09 -24.87
N SER A 490 -13.19 16.75 -24.99
CA SER A 490 -12.50 16.76 -26.30
C SER A 490 -12.88 15.56 -27.16
N TYR A 491 -13.09 14.38 -26.54
CA TYR A 491 -13.43 13.18 -27.27
C TYR A 491 -14.94 13.03 -27.47
N PHE A 492 -15.74 13.01 -26.40
CA PHE A 492 -17.19 12.73 -26.53
C PHE A 492 -18.03 13.99 -26.76
N ALA A 493 -17.93 15.04 -25.96
CA ALA A 493 -18.87 16.17 -26.05
C ALA A 493 -18.68 16.99 -27.33
N THR A 494 -17.45 17.37 -27.69
CA THR A 494 -17.16 18.11 -28.91
C THR A 494 -17.01 17.20 -30.12
N GLY A 495 -16.67 15.93 -29.93
CA GLY A 495 -16.38 14.99 -31.00
C GLY A 495 -15.12 15.29 -31.83
N ILE A 496 -14.38 16.37 -31.53
CA ILE A 496 -13.22 16.79 -32.32
C ILE A 496 -12.16 15.68 -32.35
N ARG A 497 -11.81 15.12 -31.19
CA ARG A 497 -10.81 14.04 -31.12
C ARG A 497 -11.37 12.70 -31.61
N LYS A 498 -12.63 12.44 -31.42
CA LYS A 498 -13.29 11.25 -31.97
C LYS A 498 -13.27 11.23 -33.50
N ALA A 499 -13.27 12.37 -34.16
CA ALA A 499 -13.14 12.46 -35.61
C ALA A 499 -11.71 12.19 -36.12
N GLN A 500 -10.70 12.29 -35.24
CA GLN A 500 -9.28 12.15 -35.59
C GLN A 500 -8.68 10.81 -35.12
N TYR A 501 -9.19 10.25 -34.02
CA TYR A 501 -8.63 9.08 -33.32
C TYR A 501 -9.74 8.12 -32.90
N ASP A 502 -9.50 6.84 -32.99
CA ASP A 502 -10.24 5.86 -32.20
C ASP A 502 -9.89 5.95 -30.70
N VAL A 503 -10.62 5.23 -29.84
CA VAL A 503 -10.42 5.28 -28.38
C VAL A 503 -9.01 4.85 -27.99
N ASN A 504 -8.50 3.77 -28.60
CA ASN A 504 -7.17 3.23 -28.26
C ASN A 504 -6.05 4.19 -28.66
N SER A 505 -6.12 4.73 -29.87
CA SER A 505 -5.13 5.70 -30.37
C SER A 505 -5.15 7.00 -29.52
N TYR A 506 -6.34 7.46 -29.15
CA TYR A 506 -6.46 8.66 -28.31
C TYR A 506 -5.92 8.43 -26.89
N THR A 507 -6.27 7.33 -26.25
CA THR A 507 -5.74 6.99 -24.91
C THR A 507 -4.24 6.79 -24.93
N ASN A 508 -3.67 6.16 -25.97
CA ASN A 508 -2.21 6.04 -26.11
C ASN A 508 -1.54 7.42 -26.24
N MET A 509 -2.12 8.35 -26.98
CA MET A 509 -1.63 9.73 -27.07
C MET A 509 -1.63 10.41 -25.68
N LEU A 510 -2.72 10.29 -24.91
CA LEU A 510 -2.80 10.87 -23.56
C LEU A 510 -1.74 10.27 -22.62
N VAL A 511 -1.51 8.96 -22.66
CA VAL A 511 -0.46 8.28 -21.87
C VAL A 511 0.94 8.78 -22.24
N GLN A 512 1.23 9.00 -23.52
CA GLN A 512 2.51 9.55 -23.96
C GLN A 512 2.73 10.97 -23.42
N ILE A 513 1.68 11.82 -23.45
CA ILE A 513 1.76 13.19 -22.92
C ILE A 513 1.95 13.15 -21.40
N ALA A 514 1.20 12.31 -20.69
CA ALA A 514 1.34 12.11 -19.24
C ALA A 514 2.77 11.67 -18.88
N SER A 515 3.32 10.70 -19.58
CA SER A 515 4.69 10.21 -19.40
C SER A 515 5.72 11.31 -19.63
N SER A 516 5.55 12.12 -20.68
CA SER A 516 6.44 13.25 -20.99
C SER A 516 6.37 14.33 -19.91
N PHE A 517 5.19 14.61 -19.36
CA PHE A 517 5.01 15.54 -18.26
C PHE A 517 5.71 15.08 -16.98
N ILE A 518 5.54 13.79 -16.62
CA ILE A 518 6.19 13.18 -15.45
C ILE A 518 7.73 13.21 -15.60
N MET A 519 8.24 12.87 -16.79
CA MET A 519 9.68 12.98 -17.06
C MET A 519 10.17 14.41 -16.94
N GLY A 520 9.41 15.39 -17.42
CA GLY A 520 9.69 16.82 -17.27
C GLY A 520 9.74 17.27 -15.81
N LEU A 521 8.82 16.79 -14.97
CA LEU A 521 8.85 17.03 -13.53
C LEU A 521 10.09 16.43 -12.88
N LYS A 522 10.43 15.19 -13.19
CA LYS A 522 11.58 14.46 -12.62
C LYS A 522 12.91 15.20 -12.81
N LEU A 523 13.08 15.90 -13.92
CA LEU A 523 14.26 16.73 -14.17
C LEU A 523 14.45 17.87 -13.16
N TRP A 524 13.38 18.31 -12.50
CA TRP A 524 13.38 19.47 -11.59
C TRP A 524 13.30 19.10 -10.11
N ILE A 525 12.69 17.97 -9.78
CA ILE A 525 12.45 17.53 -8.39
C ILE A 525 13.35 16.35 -7.96
N GLY A 526 14.18 15.81 -8.87
CA GLY A 526 15.01 14.63 -8.59
C GLY A 526 14.16 13.39 -8.28
N ASP A 527 14.54 12.64 -7.25
CA ASP A 527 13.86 11.41 -6.82
C ASP A 527 12.65 11.65 -5.89
N ALA A 528 12.06 12.84 -5.88
CA ALA A 528 10.82 13.11 -5.13
C ALA A 528 9.69 12.20 -5.61
N VAL A 529 8.90 11.69 -4.66
CA VAL A 529 7.82 10.73 -4.93
C VAL A 529 6.70 11.43 -5.71
N ALA A 530 6.53 11.07 -7.00
CA ALA A 530 5.37 11.49 -7.79
C ALA A 530 4.27 10.43 -7.66
N LEU A 531 3.15 10.79 -7.02
CA LEU A 531 1.93 9.98 -7.02
C LEU A 531 1.01 10.46 -8.13
N GLY A 532 0.84 9.64 -9.17
CA GLY A 532 -0.22 9.81 -10.17
C GLY A 532 -1.50 9.14 -9.65
N LEU A 533 -2.61 9.89 -9.65
CA LEU A 533 -3.97 9.40 -9.41
C LEU A 533 -4.72 9.32 -10.74
#